data_537bf7b22bdfb358f5d950e1152d916e
#
_entry.id   537bf7b22bdfb358f5d950e1152d916e
#
_cell.length_a   1.000
_cell.length_b   1.000
_cell.length_c   1.000
_cell.angle_alpha   90.00
_cell.angle_beta   90.00
_cell.angle_gamma   90.00
#
_symmetry.space_group_name_H-M   'P 1'
#
loop_
_entity.id
_entity.type
_entity.pdbx_description
1 polymer ?
#
loop_
_entity_poly.entity_id
_entity_poly.type
_entity_poly.pdbx_seq_one_letter_code
_entity_poly.pdbx_strand_id
1 'polypeptide(L)'
;KRQELKKNIKNAWWKKFVQENPYNVGLDAAILMNPQTWVASGHLSGFSDPLMDCRECHERFRADKLIEDWCAENGFELSKPIDAFSQSEMKDFVEEHNIPCPTCGKHNFTDIRQFNLMFKTFQGVTEDAKNTVYLRPETAQGIFVNFNNVQRTTRKKLPFGIGQIGKSFRNEIT
;
A
#
# COMPACT_ATOMS: atom_id res chain seq x y z
N LYS A 1 19.24 13.12 17.59
CA LYS A 1 18.21 12.55 18.51
C LYS A 1 17.20 11.64 17.77
N ARG A 2 16.48 12.10 16.73
CA ARG A 2 15.44 11.29 16.04
C ARG A 2 16.00 10.04 15.35
N GLN A 3 17.16 10.11 14.72
CA GLN A 3 17.79 8.96 14.04
C GLN A 3 18.29 7.91 15.04
N GLU A 4 18.82 8.32 16.17
CA GLU A 4 19.26 7.40 17.22
C GLU A 4 18.09 6.67 17.87
N LEU A 5 16.99 7.36 18.17
CA LEU A 5 15.77 6.72 18.64
C LEU A 5 15.28 5.64 17.66
N LYS A 6 15.24 5.97 16.37
CA LYS A 6 14.88 5.01 15.33
C LYS A 6 15.81 3.80 15.29
N LYS A 7 17.12 4.00 15.44
CA LYS A 7 18.12 2.93 15.52
C LYS A 7 17.89 2.05 16.74
N ASN A 8 17.67 2.65 17.90
CA ASN A 8 17.43 1.92 19.15
C ASN A 8 16.15 1.05 19.07
N ILE A 9 15.07 1.59 18.52
CA ILE A 9 13.82 0.83 18.31
C ILE A 9 14.07 -0.35 17.37
N LYS A 10 14.75 -0.14 16.24
CA LYS A 10 15.09 -1.22 15.30
C LYS A 10 15.95 -2.29 15.95
N ASN A 11 16.95 -1.92 16.73
CA ASN A 11 17.82 -2.85 17.41
C ASN A 11 17.05 -3.68 18.45
N ALA A 12 16.20 -3.04 19.25
CA ALA A 12 15.36 -3.72 20.22
C ALA A 12 14.40 -4.71 19.56
N TRP A 13 13.73 -4.29 18.47
CA TRP A 13 12.86 -5.16 17.67
C TRP A 13 13.62 -6.35 17.09
N TRP A 14 14.78 -6.08 16.45
CA TRP A 14 15.60 -7.13 15.84
C TRP A 14 16.09 -8.15 16.85
N LYS A 15 16.60 -7.66 17.99
CA LYS A 15 17.01 -8.52 19.09
C LYS A 15 15.87 -9.41 19.55
N LYS A 16 14.71 -8.83 19.84
CA LYS A 16 13.56 -9.55 20.38
C LYS A 16 12.98 -10.60 19.42
N PHE A 17 12.76 -10.21 18.16
CA PHE A 17 12.00 -11.05 17.23
C PHE A 17 12.89 -11.90 16.32
N VAL A 18 14.16 -11.58 16.13
CA VAL A 18 15.06 -12.32 15.25
C VAL A 18 16.14 -13.06 16.05
N GLN A 19 16.87 -12.35 16.93
CA GLN A 19 18.03 -12.96 17.60
C GLN A 19 17.65 -13.87 18.79
N GLU A 20 16.68 -13.48 19.58
CA GLU A 20 16.24 -14.24 20.76
C GLU A 20 15.28 -15.40 20.39
N ASN A 21 14.73 -15.42 19.17
CA ASN A 21 13.83 -16.46 18.73
C ASN A 21 14.59 -17.52 17.91
N PRO A 22 14.70 -18.78 18.40
CA PRO A 22 15.46 -19.83 17.70
C PRO A 22 14.85 -20.28 16.38
N TYR A 23 13.59 -19.95 16.12
CA TYR A 23 12.88 -20.32 14.90
C TYR A 23 12.95 -19.24 13.83
N ASN A 24 13.33 -18.01 14.19
CA ASN A 24 13.36 -16.91 13.25
C ASN A 24 14.74 -16.69 12.65
N VAL A 25 14.76 -16.18 11.42
CA VAL A 25 15.96 -15.75 10.72
C VAL A 25 15.76 -14.34 10.14
N GLY A 26 16.85 -13.60 10.00
CA GLY A 26 16.82 -12.27 9.42
C GLY A 26 17.01 -12.31 7.90
N LEU A 27 16.34 -11.40 7.22
CA LEU A 27 16.47 -11.17 5.78
C LEU A 27 16.56 -9.67 5.50
N ASP A 28 17.39 -9.28 4.55
CA ASP A 28 17.38 -7.96 3.93
C ASP A 28 17.23 -8.14 2.41
N ALA A 29 15.98 -8.19 1.95
CA ALA A 29 15.68 -8.32 0.53
C ALA A 29 15.86 -6.97 -0.21
N ALA A 30 16.15 -7.04 -1.50
CA ALA A 30 16.29 -5.88 -2.36
C ALA A 30 14.99 -5.04 -2.42
N ILE A 31 15.15 -3.73 -2.55
CA ILE A 31 14.03 -2.80 -2.78
C ILE A 31 13.45 -2.98 -4.18
N LEU A 32 14.34 -3.13 -5.17
CA LEU A 32 13.98 -3.42 -6.56
C LEU A 32 13.95 -4.92 -6.77
N MET A 33 12.87 -5.40 -7.34
CA MET A 33 12.65 -6.82 -7.66
C MET A 33 12.17 -6.96 -9.10
N ASN A 34 12.20 -8.19 -9.61
CA ASN A 34 11.64 -8.47 -10.93
C ASN A 34 10.18 -7.98 -10.99
N PRO A 35 9.79 -7.19 -12.02
CA PRO A 35 8.43 -6.68 -12.16
C PRO A 35 7.35 -7.77 -12.14
N GLN A 36 7.67 -9.01 -12.55
CA GLN A 36 6.74 -10.14 -12.47
C GLN A 36 6.31 -10.47 -11.03
N THR A 37 7.11 -10.13 -10.03
CA THR A 37 6.71 -10.25 -8.62
C THR A 37 5.46 -9.42 -8.33
N TRP A 38 5.39 -8.22 -8.90
CA TRP A 38 4.27 -7.29 -8.71
C TRP A 38 3.04 -7.66 -9.55
N VAL A 39 3.25 -8.31 -10.69
CA VAL A 39 2.16 -8.92 -11.47
C VAL A 39 1.55 -10.07 -10.69
N ALA A 40 2.38 -11.01 -10.24
CA ALA A 40 1.94 -12.21 -9.52
C ALA A 40 1.25 -11.89 -8.19
N SER A 41 1.68 -10.84 -7.50
CA SER A 41 1.08 -10.40 -6.23
C SER A 41 -0.13 -9.47 -6.39
N GLY A 42 -0.51 -9.13 -7.64
CA GLY A 42 -1.66 -8.27 -7.93
C GLY A 42 -1.44 -6.77 -7.73
N HIS A 43 -0.23 -6.34 -7.32
CA HIS A 43 0.04 -4.92 -7.04
C HIS A 43 -0.04 -4.03 -8.28
N LEU A 44 0.28 -4.54 -9.47
CA LEU A 44 0.17 -3.73 -10.70
C LEU A 44 -1.27 -3.55 -11.16
N SER A 45 -2.16 -4.47 -10.85
CA SER A 45 -3.55 -4.44 -11.30
C SER A 45 -4.54 -3.91 -10.27
N GLY A 46 -4.31 -4.14 -8.97
CA GLY A 46 -5.28 -3.89 -7.91
C GLY A 46 -4.81 -2.99 -6.76
N PHE A 47 -3.54 -2.58 -6.75
CA PHE A 47 -3.02 -1.72 -5.69
C PHE A 47 -3.23 -0.25 -6.03
N SER A 48 -4.48 0.20 -5.92
CA SER A 48 -4.89 1.54 -6.31
C SER A 48 -5.98 2.09 -5.39
N ASP A 49 -5.98 3.40 -5.21
CA ASP A 49 -7.01 4.12 -4.49
C ASP A 49 -8.02 4.76 -5.47
N PRO A 50 -9.33 4.72 -5.16
CA PRO A 50 -10.34 5.45 -5.90
C PRO A 50 -10.31 6.93 -5.52
N LEU A 51 -9.84 7.79 -6.44
CA LEU A 51 -9.70 9.22 -6.20
C LEU A 51 -10.76 10.04 -6.92
N MET A 52 -11.25 11.08 -6.25
CA MET A 52 -12.11 12.12 -6.80
C MET A 52 -11.64 13.50 -6.32
N ASP A 53 -11.81 14.52 -7.15
CA ASP A 53 -11.45 15.89 -6.83
C ASP A 53 -12.74 16.73 -6.66
N CYS A 54 -12.76 17.62 -5.68
CA CYS A 54 -13.80 18.65 -5.59
C CYS A 54 -13.56 19.69 -6.67
N ARG A 55 -14.55 19.98 -7.51
CA ARG A 55 -14.43 20.96 -8.60
C ARG A 55 -14.38 22.42 -8.12
N GLU A 56 -14.79 22.66 -6.86
CA GLU A 56 -14.89 24.00 -6.29
C GLU A 56 -13.60 24.42 -5.56
N CYS A 57 -13.10 23.56 -4.67
CA CYS A 57 -11.88 23.87 -3.90
C CYS A 57 -10.63 23.15 -4.41
N HIS A 58 -10.75 22.28 -5.41
CA HIS A 58 -9.67 21.49 -6.01
C HIS A 58 -8.96 20.50 -5.06
N GLU A 59 -9.54 20.28 -3.90
CA GLU A 59 -9.04 19.28 -2.95
C GLU A 59 -9.36 17.88 -3.45
N ARG A 60 -8.43 16.97 -3.19
CA ARG A 60 -8.50 15.56 -3.60
C ARG A 60 -8.83 14.67 -2.44
N PHE A 61 -9.75 13.71 -2.67
CA PHE A 61 -10.22 12.77 -1.67
C PHE A 61 -10.18 11.34 -2.19
N ARG A 62 -10.03 10.41 -1.28
CA ARG A 62 -10.34 9.01 -1.52
C ARG A 62 -11.84 8.83 -1.42
N ALA A 63 -12.48 8.34 -2.47
CA ALA A 63 -13.93 8.17 -2.51
C ALA A 63 -14.43 7.16 -1.47
N ASP A 64 -13.70 6.06 -1.29
CA ASP A 64 -14.00 5.04 -0.28
C ASP A 64 -13.98 5.63 1.14
N LYS A 65 -12.96 6.42 1.48
CA LYS A 65 -12.86 7.07 2.79
C LYS A 65 -13.94 8.13 3.00
N LEU A 66 -14.23 8.92 1.98
CA LEU A 66 -15.30 9.93 2.06
C LEU A 66 -16.65 9.28 2.37
N ILE A 67 -16.93 8.13 1.77
CA ILE A 67 -18.15 7.35 2.03
C ILE A 67 -18.15 6.75 3.44
N GLU A 68 -17.04 6.11 3.86
CA GLU A 68 -16.89 5.53 5.19
C GLU A 68 -17.09 6.58 6.31
N ASP A 69 -16.44 7.73 6.17
CA ASP A 69 -16.52 8.82 7.16
C ASP A 69 -17.94 9.36 7.23
N TRP A 70 -18.59 9.59 6.10
CA TRP A 70 -19.98 10.04 6.04
C TRP A 70 -20.94 9.00 6.67
N CYS A 71 -20.75 7.70 6.39
CA CYS A 71 -21.55 6.63 6.99
C CYS A 71 -21.39 6.60 8.52
N ALA A 72 -20.16 6.75 9.00
CA ALA A 72 -19.88 6.78 10.43
C ALA A 72 -20.55 7.99 11.14
N GLU A 73 -20.52 9.18 10.52
CA GLU A 73 -21.13 10.38 11.05
C GLU A 73 -22.66 10.33 11.06
N ASN A 74 -23.26 9.67 10.06
CA ASN A 74 -24.73 9.60 9.92
C ASN A 74 -25.36 8.30 10.46
N GLY A 75 -24.56 7.38 11.00
CA GLY A 75 -25.04 6.09 11.49
C GLY A 75 -25.62 5.21 10.38
N PHE A 76 -25.11 5.34 9.16
CA PHE A 76 -25.57 4.58 7.99
C PHE A 76 -24.79 3.29 7.85
N GLU A 77 -25.49 2.16 7.71
CA GLU A 77 -24.87 0.86 7.47
C GLU A 77 -24.86 0.53 5.96
N LEU A 78 -23.67 0.26 5.42
CA LEU A 78 -23.54 -0.15 4.03
C LEU A 78 -24.05 -1.58 3.83
N SER A 79 -24.70 -1.83 2.70
CA SER A 79 -25.21 -3.16 2.32
C SER A 79 -24.10 -4.19 2.05
N LYS A 80 -22.90 -3.73 1.76
CA LYS A 80 -21.68 -4.53 1.53
C LYS A 80 -20.43 -3.73 1.94
N PRO A 81 -19.28 -4.38 2.20
CA PRO A 81 -18.04 -3.67 2.47
C PRO A 81 -17.68 -2.69 1.35
N ILE A 82 -17.13 -1.53 1.69
CA ILE A 82 -16.81 -0.47 0.71
C ILE A 82 -15.83 -0.94 -0.38
N ASP A 83 -14.92 -1.85 -0.03
CA ASP A 83 -13.96 -2.45 -0.98
C ASP A 83 -14.64 -3.27 -2.10
N ALA A 84 -15.90 -3.66 -1.92
CA ALA A 84 -16.68 -4.38 -2.90
C ALA A 84 -17.51 -3.46 -3.82
N PHE A 85 -17.43 -2.13 -3.62
CA PHE A 85 -18.09 -1.16 -4.50
C PHE A 85 -17.26 -0.94 -5.76
N SER A 86 -17.93 -0.88 -6.89
CA SER A 86 -17.35 -0.37 -8.14
C SER A 86 -17.22 1.15 -8.09
N GLN A 87 -16.43 1.72 -9.01
CA GLN A 87 -16.30 3.18 -9.11
C GLN A 87 -17.64 3.87 -9.37
N SER A 88 -18.49 3.27 -10.21
CA SER A 88 -19.84 3.79 -10.50
C SER A 88 -20.71 3.75 -9.24
N GLU A 89 -20.73 2.64 -8.52
CA GLU A 89 -21.49 2.53 -7.27
C GLU A 89 -21.05 3.53 -6.20
N MET A 90 -19.73 3.76 -6.08
CA MET A 90 -19.21 4.79 -5.16
C MET A 90 -19.64 6.20 -5.59
N LYS A 91 -19.60 6.49 -6.89
CA LYS A 91 -20.03 7.78 -7.43
C LYS A 91 -21.53 7.99 -7.20
N ASP A 92 -22.34 7.01 -7.56
CA ASP A 92 -23.80 7.03 -7.40
C ASP A 92 -24.14 7.23 -5.92
N PHE A 93 -23.44 6.55 -5.01
CA PHE A 93 -23.63 6.71 -3.56
C PHE A 93 -23.33 8.14 -3.09
N VAL A 94 -22.23 8.74 -3.54
CA VAL A 94 -21.87 10.12 -3.19
C VAL A 94 -22.92 11.12 -3.69
N GLU A 95 -23.45 10.91 -4.90
CA GLU A 95 -24.48 11.76 -5.50
C GLU A 95 -25.86 11.55 -4.84
N GLU A 96 -26.28 10.32 -4.62
CA GLU A 96 -27.57 9.97 -4.00
C GLU A 96 -27.71 10.52 -2.59
N HIS A 97 -26.65 10.38 -1.79
CA HIS A 97 -26.63 10.85 -0.41
C HIS A 97 -26.18 12.30 -0.25
N ASN A 98 -25.95 13.01 -1.37
CA ASN A 98 -25.51 14.40 -1.37
C ASN A 98 -24.33 14.64 -0.41
N ILE A 99 -23.30 13.79 -0.48
CA ILE A 99 -22.15 13.87 0.43
C ILE A 99 -21.40 15.18 0.18
N PRO A 100 -21.21 16.04 1.20
CA PRO A 100 -20.53 17.31 1.03
C PRO A 100 -19.02 17.13 1.00
N CYS A 101 -18.34 18.00 0.29
CA CYS A 101 -16.89 18.12 0.38
C CYS A 101 -16.49 18.53 1.80
N PRO A 102 -15.61 17.78 2.47
CA PRO A 102 -15.20 18.08 3.85
C PRO A 102 -14.53 19.45 4.00
N THR A 103 -13.92 19.96 2.93
CA THR A 103 -13.20 21.24 2.96
C THR A 103 -14.09 22.44 2.69
N CYS A 104 -14.98 22.40 1.70
CA CYS A 104 -15.75 23.58 1.27
C CYS A 104 -17.27 23.40 1.38
N GLY A 105 -17.77 22.22 1.78
CA GLY A 105 -19.19 21.94 1.93
C GLY A 105 -20.00 21.83 0.64
N LYS A 106 -19.36 21.92 -0.53
CA LYS A 106 -20.02 21.78 -1.84
C LYS A 106 -20.14 20.32 -2.26
N HIS A 107 -21.07 20.04 -3.18
CA HIS A 107 -21.39 18.66 -3.63
C HIS A 107 -20.96 18.41 -5.09
N ASN A 108 -19.94 19.11 -5.57
CA ASN A 108 -19.52 19.05 -6.98
C ASN A 108 -18.17 18.33 -7.12
N PHE A 109 -18.23 17.02 -7.39
CA PHE A 109 -17.04 16.20 -7.55
C PHE A 109 -16.80 15.78 -9.00
N THR A 110 -15.55 15.39 -9.29
CA THR A 110 -15.18 14.75 -10.56
C THR A 110 -15.58 13.29 -10.55
N ASP A 111 -15.45 12.64 -11.72
CA ASP A 111 -15.50 11.18 -11.79
C ASP A 111 -14.37 10.56 -10.98
N ILE A 112 -14.63 9.35 -10.46
CA ILE A 112 -13.64 8.59 -9.69
C ILE A 112 -12.60 8.00 -10.65
N ARG A 113 -11.32 8.17 -10.31
CA ARG A 113 -10.19 7.65 -11.06
C ARG A 113 -9.35 6.73 -10.17
N GLN A 114 -8.93 5.59 -10.71
CA GLN A 114 -8.00 4.71 -9.99
C GLN A 114 -6.59 5.29 -10.05
N PHE A 115 -6.00 5.44 -8.88
CA PHE A 115 -4.64 5.93 -8.72
C PHE A 115 -3.75 4.79 -8.19
N ASN A 116 -2.86 4.27 -9.03
CA ASN A 116 -1.97 3.19 -8.64
C ASN A 116 -0.91 3.68 -7.64
N LEU A 117 -0.81 3.01 -6.51
CA LEU A 117 0.08 3.36 -5.40
C LEU A 117 1.53 2.87 -5.60
N MET A 118 1.80 2.10 -6.67
CA MET A 118 3.16 1.64 -6.98
C MET A 118 4.04 2.80 -7.42
N PHE A 119 5.14 3.01 -6.70
CA PHE A 119 6.13 4.03 -7.07
C PHE A 119 6.97 3.51 -8.24
N LYS A 120 6.70 4.04 -9.42
CA LYS A 120 7.35 3.69 -10.68
C LYS A 120 8.67 4.44 -10.84
N THR A 121 9.72 3.77 -11.33
CA THR A 121 10.99 4.36 -11.71
C THR A 121 11.58 3.62 -12.90
N PHE A 122 12.77 3.99 -13.34
CA PHE A 122 13.45 3.41 -14.50
C PHE A 122 14.84 2.93 -14.15
N GLN A 123 15.29 1.89 -14.80
CA GLN A 123 16.64 1.38 -14.71
C GLN A 123 17.34 1.56 -16.06
N GLY A 124 18.45 2.29 -16.06
CA GLY A 124 19.18 2.61 -17.30
C GLY A 124 19.00 4.05 -17.76
N VAL A 125 19.35 4.34 -19.01
CA VAL A 125 19.43 5.70 -19.58
C VAL A 125 18.11 6.17 -20.19
N THR A 126 17.27 5.24 -20.64
CA THR A 126 16.00 5.55 -21.33
C THR A 126 14.79 5.14 -20.51
N GLU A 127 13.79 6.03 -20.53
CA GLU A 127 12.48 5.80 -19.90
C GLU A 127 11.55 5.03 -20.85
N ASP A 128 11.79 3.74 -21.00
CA ASP A 128 10.95 2.86 -21.80
C ASP A 128 10.28 1.76 -20.95
N ALA A 129 9.31 1.07 -21.54
CA ALA A 129 8.54 0.04 -20.85
C ALA A 129 9.42 -1.15 -20.40
N LYS A 130 10.55 -1.42 -21.10
CA LYS A 130 11.43 -2.52 -20.77
C LYS A 130 12.31 -2.20 -19.55
N ASN A 131 12.60 -0.93 -19.35
CA ASN A 131 13.43 -0.42 -18.26
C ASN A 131 12.62 0.01 -17.04
N THR A 132 11.30 -0.12 -17.10
CA THR A 132 10.42 0.23 -15.97
C THR A 132 10.59 -0.76 -14.84
N VAL A 133 10.85 -0.23 -13.65
CA VAL A 133 10.90 -0.97 -12.38
C VAL A 133 10.05 -0.27 -11.33
N TYR A 134 9.72 -0.99 -10.28
CA TYR A 134 8.88 -0.47 -9.20
C TYR A 134 9.60 -0.59 -7.87
N LEU A 135 9.51 0.45 -7.04
CA LEU A 135 9.93 0.38 -5.66
C LEU A 135 8.91 -0.45 -4.87
N ARG A 136 9.38 -1.31 -3.97
CA ARG A 136 8.49 -2.16 -3.18
C ARG A 136 7.54 -1.34 -2.31
N PRO A 137 6.21 -1.58 -2.37
CA PRO A 137 5.22 -0.91 -1.53
C PRO A 137 5.16 -1.49 -0.11
N GLU A 138 5.71 -2.71 0.06
CA GLU A 138 5.79 -3.45 1.32
C GLU A 138 6.95 -4.45 1.31
N THR A 139 7.28 -5.02 2.45
CA THR A 139 8.43 -5.94 2.58
C THR A 139 8.07 -7.41 2.37
N ALA A 140 6.78 -7.76 2.34
CA ALA A 140 6.30 -9.14 2.32
C ALA A 140 6.76 -9.93 1.08
N GLN A 141 6.67 -9.36 -0.12
CA GLN A 141 7.03 -10.05 -1.36
C GLN A 141 8.51 -10.41 -1.42
N GLY A 142 9.38 -9.58 -0.85
CA GLY A 142 10.80 -9.90 -0.71
C GLY A 142 11.04 -11.14 0.15
N ILE A 143 10.22 -11.36 1.17
CA ILE A 143 10.26 -12.56 2.00
C ILE A 143 9.78 -13.77 1.21
N PHE A 144 8.64 -13.67 0.53
CA PHE A 144 8.08 -14.79 -0.26
C PHE A 144 9.02 -15.24 -1.38
N VAL A 145 9.56 -14.30 -2.16
CA VAL A 145 10.51 -14.59 -3.26
C VAL A 145 11.77 -15.29 -2.74
N ASN A 146 12.24 -14.94 -1.56
CA ASN A 146 13.44 -15.49 -0.96
C ASN A 146 13.20 -16.69 -0.03
N PHE A 147 11.96 -17.12 0.17
CA PHE A 147 11.61 -18.15 1.15
C PHE A 147 12.45 -19.43 0.96
N ASN A 148 12.48 -19.99 -0.24
CA ASN A 148 13.23 -21.20 -0.54
C ASN A 148 14.75 -21.02 -0.41
N ASN A 149 15.26 -19.83 -0.72
CA ASN A 149 16.68 -19.51 -0.54
C ASN A 149 17.03 -19.46 0.94
N VAL A 150 16.24 -18.78 1.74
CA VAL A 150 16.42 -18.69 3.20
C VAL A 150 16.35 -20.09 3.84
N GLN A 151 15.33 -20.87 3.51
CA GLN A 151 15.19 -22.23 4.03
C GLN A 151 16.43 -23.10 3.73
N ARG A 152 16.92 -23.06 2.49
CA ARG A 152 18.09 -23.82 2.04
C ARG A 152 19.37 -23.38 2.73
N THR A 153 19.64 -22.08 2.74
CA THR A 153 20.89 -21.54 3.27
C THR A 153 20.99 -21.65 4.78
N THR A 154 19.88 -21.51 5.48
CA THR A 154 19.83 -21.63 6.95
C THR A 154 19.56 -23.06 7.43
N ARG A 155 19.24 -23.98 6.53
CA ARG A 155 18.85 -25.37 6.84
C ARG A 155 17.70 -25.50 7.83
N LYS A 156 16.82 -24.49 7.88
CA LYS A 156 15.67 -24.49 8.79
C LYS A 156 14.59 -25.48 8.34
N LYS A 157 13.98 -26.15 9.31
CA LYS A 157 12.78 -26.97 9.12
C LYS A 157 11.55 -26.15 9.49
N LEU A 158 10.43 -26.47 8.88
CA LEU A 158 9.13 -25.87 9.23
C LEU A 158 8.66 -26.35 10.62
N PRO A 159 8.05 -25.46 11.42
CA PRO A 159 7.82 -24.04 11.15
C PRO A 159 9.06 -23.17 11.46
N PHE A 160 9.27 -22.12 10.64
CA PHE A 160 10.23 -21.07 10.93
C PHE A 160 9.70 -19.71 10.44
N GLY A 161 10.21 -18.62 11.03
CA GLY A 161 9.83 -17.27 10.67
C GLY A 161 10.99 -16.52 9.99
N ILE A 162 10.62 -15.51 9.18
CA ILE A 162 11.57 -14.61 8.55
C ILE A 162 11.24 -13.18 8.99
N GLY A 163 12.20 -12.50 9.60
CA GLY A 163 12.08 -11.09 10.00
C GLY A 163 12.84 -10.16 9.05
N GLN A 164 12.24 -9.05 8.69
CA GLN A 164 12.86 -8.02 7.86
C GLN A 164 12.48 -6.63 8.37
N ILE A 165 13.45 -5.72 8.38
CA ILE A 165 13.24 -4.29 8.56
C ILE A 165 13.65 -3.59 7.28
N GLY A 166 12.69 -2.99 6.60
CA GLY A 166 12.96 -2.33 5.32
C GLY A 166 12.11 -1.09 5.08
N LYS A 167 12.52 -0.28 4.11
CA LYS A 167 11.71 0.84 3.62
C LYS A 167 10.66 0.33 2.66
N SER A 168 9.47 0.90 2.75
CA SER A 168 8.37 0.77 1.80
C SER A 168 8.13 2.09 1.12
N PHE A 169 7.64 2.05 -0.12
CA PHE A 169 7.47 3.22 -0.97
C PHE A 169 6.08 3.15 -1.59
N ARG A 170 5.29 4.17 -1.35
CA ARG A 170 3.97 4.32 -1.98
C ARG A 170 3.87 5.68 -2.61
N ASN A 171 3.21 5.74 -3.74
CA ASN A 171 2.84 6.98 -4.38
C ASN A 171 1.57 7.48 -3.68
N GLU A 172 1.74 8.30 -2.66
CA GLU A 172 0.65 8.80 -1.83
C GLU A 172 0.28 10.21 -2.24
N ILE A 173 -0.97 10.57 -1.98
CA ILE A 173 -1.45 11.93 -2.12
C ILE A 173 -0.90 12.72 -0.94
N THR A 174 -0.23 13.81 -1.22
CA THR A 174 0.30 14.77 -0.23
C THR A 174 -0.48 16.08 -0.31
#